data_9508811698ea3121b8918f2bb29f11b5
#
_entry.id   9508811698ea3121b8918f2bb29f11b5
#
_cell.length_a   1.000
_cell.length_b   1.000
_cell.length_c   1.000
_cell.angle_alpha   90.00
_cell.angle_beta   90.00
_cell.angle_gamma   90.00
#
_symmetry.space_group_name_H-M   'P 1'
#
loop_
_entity.id
_entity.type
_entity.pdbx_description
1 polymer ?
#
loop_
_entity_poly.entity_id
_entity_poly.type
_entity_poly.pdbx_seq_one_letter_code
_entity_poly.pdbx_strand_id
1 'polypeptide(L)'
;MFRKFIFTSAAILAVLGFSACKTAAPEQTPPASVITPAEVSPDQLKKIADVYLKDILTGLETNDYKLFVKDFAREYKDTMNPEKFAPLAAGFQAKNGKLQNLKYLDCLDQGIFKSVVWKAKFTRPKAQEEALRRDGKDPAKIPVPELLVRLLLGNVNGEWKAFAIFFN
;
A
#
# COMPACT_ATOMS: atom_id res chain seq x y z
N MET A 1 23.59 26.43 -49.33
CA MET A 1 23.63 27.90 -49.18
C MET A 1 23.95 28.24 -47.73
N PHE A 2 25.22 28.65 -47.51
CA PHE A 2 25.72 29.08 -46.21
C PHE A 2 25.30 30.53 -45.94
N ARG A 3 24.84 30.84 -44.73
CA ARG A 3 24.84 32.22 -44.23
C ARG A 3 25.36 32.24 -42.81
N LYS A 4 26.63 32.69 -42.72
CA LYS A 4 27.29 33.16 -41.52
C LYS A 4 26.62 34.46 -41.05
N PHE A 5 26.41 34.60 -39.73
CA PHE A 5 26.25 35.89 -39.11
C PHE A 5 27.19 36.05 -37.92
N ILE A 6 27.79 37.22 -37.91
CA ILE A 6 28.99 37.66 -37.23
C ILE A 6 28.63 38.22 -35.84
N PHE A 7 29.55 38.02 -34.91
CA PHE A 7 29.64 38.58 -33.57
C PHE A 7 29.52 40.12 -33.52
N THR A 8 28.87 40.62 -32.50
CA THR A 8 29.21 41.93 -31.93
C THR A 8 29.10 41.85 -30.40
N SER A 9 30.28 42.05 -29.79
CA SER A 9 30.48 42.29 -28.35
C SER A 9 29.92 43.65 -27.97
N ALA A 10 29.18 43.73 -26.87
CA ALA A 10 29.01 44.95 -26.11
C ALA A 10 29.09 44.62 -24.62
N ALA A 11 30.20 45.01 -24.02
CA ALA A 11 30.38 45.04 -22.58
C ALA A 11 29.60 46.21 -21.97
N ILE A 12 28.77 45.94 -20.99
CA ILE A 12 28.25 46.97 -20.10
C ILE A 12 28.45 46.48 -18.67
N LEU A 13 29.34 47.17 -17.97
CA LEU A 13 29.48 47.15 -16.51
C LEU A 13 28.31 47.92 -15.90
N ALA A 14 27.60 47.34 -14.94
CA ALA A 14 26.77 48.07 -13.99
C ALA A 14 26.58 47.28 -12.70
N VAL A 15 27.32 47.65 -11.68
CA VAL A 15 26.92 48.12 -10.36
C VAL A 15 26.14 47.15 -9.47
N LEU A 16 26.83 46.79 -8.42
CA LEU A 16 26.45 46.17 -7.14
C LEU A 16 25.09 46.65 -6.58
N GLY A 17 24.19 45.71 -6.49
CA GLY A 17 23.00 45.76 -5.62
C GLY A 17 22.95 44.50 -4.76
N PHE A 18 23.44 44.57 -3.53
CA PHE A 18 23.25 43.54 -2.53
C PHE A 18 21.77 43.52 -2.08
N SER A 19 20.92 42.83 -2.80
CA SER A 19 19.62 42.37 -2.29
C SER A 19 19.84 41.09 -1.53
N ALA A 20 19.75 41.15 -0.22
CA ALA A 20 19.69 40.00 0.66
C ALA A 20 18.39 39.23 0.36
N CYS A 21 18.41 38.35 -0.65
CA CYS A 21 17.42 37.31 -0.78
C CYS A 21 17.59 36.38 0.42
N LYS A 22 16.62 36.42 1.34
CA LYS A 22 16.39 35.33 2.29
C LYS A 22 16.17 34.07 1.47
N THR A 23 17.21 33.28 1.30
CA THR A 23 17.15 31.95 0.74
C THR A 23 16.34 31.13 1.75
N ALA A 24 15.07 30.88 1.45
CA ALA A 24 14.30 29.85 2.15
C ALA A 24 15.12 28.56 2.04
N ALA A 25 15.49 28.01 3.19
CA ALA A 25 16.15 26.71 3.23
C ALA A 25 15.29 25.72 2.45
N PRO A 26 15.87 24.89 1.56
CA PRO A 26 15.11 23.87 0.88
C PRO A 26 14.43 23.00 1.95
N GLU A 27 13.12 22.90 1.87
CA GLU A 27 12.33 21.99 2.69
C GLU A 27 12.92 20.59 2.50
N GLN A 28 13.63 20.10 3.51
CA GLN A 28 14.29 18.81 3.45
C GLN A 28 13.19 17.76 3.38
N THR A 29 12.94 17.23 2.20
CA THR A 29 12.13 16.04 2.01
C THR A 29 12.73 14.97 2.94
N PRO A 30 11.95 14.45 3.90
CA PRO A 30 12.50 13.46 4.83
C PRO A 30 13.03 12.27 4.04
N PRO A 31 14.14 11.68 4.47
CA PRO A 31 14.79 10.60 3.73
C PRO A 31 13.85 9.43 3.50
N ALA A 32 13.93 8.84 2.31
CA ALA A 32 13.23 7.61 1.98
C ALA A 32 13.57 6.49 2.98
N SER A 33 12.62 5.58 3.22
CA SER A 33 12.83 4.46 4.14
C SER A 33 13.98 3.58 3.66
N VAL A 34 14.97 3.36 4.50
CA VAL A 34 16.08 2.44 4.20
C VAL A 34 15.61 1.03 4.55
N ILE A 35 15.43 0.20 3.51
CA ILE A 35 15.06 -1.20 3.67
C ILE A 35 16.34 -2.01 3.80
N THR A 36 16.48 -2.75 4.90
CA THR A 36 17.65 -3.60 5.17
C THR A 36 17.26 -5.07 5.18
N PRO A 37 18.15 -5.97 4.71
CA PRO A 37 17.97 -7.38 4.95
C PRO A 37 18.00 -7.64 6.48
N ALA A 38 17.02 -8.39 6.96
CA ALA A 38 16.97 -8.79 8.35
C ALA A 38 16.69 -10.28 8.44
N GLU A 39 17.50 -10.99 9.24
CA GLU A 39 17.24 -12.37 9.56
C GLU A 39 16.12 -12.44 10.61
N VAL A 40 15.06 -13.11 10.24
CA VAL A 40 13.92 -13.39 11.12
C VAL A 40 13.40 -14.78 10.79
N SER A 41 13.03 -15.55 11.82
CA SER A 41 12.45 -16.85 11.55
C SER A 41 11.06 -16.71 10.89
N PRO A 42 10.67 -17.66 10.04
CA PRO A 42 9.33 -17.64 9.42
C PRO A 42 8.19 -17.53 10.45
N ASP A 43 8.32 -18.17 11.61
CA ASP A 43 7.32 -18.12 12.69
C ASP A 43 7.22 -16.74 13.34
N GLN A 44 8.36 -16.07 13.55
CA GLN A 44 8.36 -14.71 14.07
C GLN A 44 7.74 -13.73 13.07
N LEU A 45 8.12 -13.86 11.81
CA LEU A 45 7.58 -13.02 10.74
C LEU A 45 6.08 -13.26 10.55
N LYS A 46 5.63 -14.52 10.62
CA LYS A 46 4.20 -14.86 10.61
C LYS A 46 3.44 -14.15 11.72
N LYS A 47 3.94 -14.14 12.95
CA LYS A 47 3.28 -13.46 14.09
C LYS A 47 3.12 -11.96 13.83
N ILE A 48 4.16 -11.31 13.31
CA ILE A 48 4.13 -9.89 12.93
C ILE A 48 3.08 -9.68 11.83
N ALA A 49 3.15 -10.48 10.80
CA ALA A 49 2.27 -10.40 9.65
C ALA A 49 0.79 -10.66 10.00
N ASP A 50 0.52 -11.60 10.92
CA ASP A 50 -0.84 -11.89 11.39
C ASP A 50 -1.48 -10.67 12.09
N VAL A 51 -0.70 -9.93 12.89
CA VAL A 51 -1.18 -8.70 13.54
C VAL A 51 -1.48 -7.64 12.49
N TYR A 52 -0.56 -7.39 11.56
CA TYR A 52 -0.73 -6.39 10.51
C TYR A 52 -1.92 -6.71 9.60
N LEU A 53 -2.03 -7.98 9.19
CA LEU A 53 -3.15 -8.41 8.35
C LEU A 53 -4.49 -8.25 9.07
N LYS A 54 -4.55 -8.57 10.37
CA LYS A 54 -5.76 -8.36 11.17
C LYS A 54 -6.17 -6.89 11.20
N ASP A 55 -5.23 -5.98 11.46
CA ASP A 55 -5.49 -4.54 11.51
C ASP A 55 -5.94 -4.02 10.12
N ILE A 56 -5.29 -4.46 9.05
CA ILE A 56 -5.66 -4.12 7.67
C ILE A 56 -7.09 -4.59 7.34
N LEU A 57 -7.40 -5.87 7.61
CA LEU A 57 -8.73 -6.43 7.32
C LEU A 57 -9.82 -5.78 8.18
N THR A 58 -9.53 -5.52 9.46
CA THR A 58 -10.46 -4.79 10.35
C THR A 58 -10.68 -3.36 9.84
N GLY A 59 -9.62 -2.65 9.45
CA GLY A 59 -9.71 -1.33 8.86
C GLY A 59 -10.58 -1.29 7.60
N LEU A 60 -10.43 -2.28 6.71
CA LEU A 60 -11.29 -2.44 5.53
C LEU A 60 -12.76 -2.74 5.90
N GLU A 61 -12.99 -3.58 6.91
CA GLU A 61 -14.33 -3.95 7.35
C GLU A 61 -15.07 -2.81 8.04
N THR A 62 -14.35 -2.00 8.84
CA THR A 62 -14.93 -0.89 9.61
C THR A 62 -14.81 0.48 8.93
N ASN A 63 -14.20 0.54 7.75
CA ASN A 63 -13.84 1.78 7.06
C ASN A 63 -12.95 2.69 7.91
N ASP A 64 -12.04 2.10 8.68
CA ASP A 64 -11.07 2.82 9.51
C ASP A 64 -9.73 2.95 8.79
N TYR A 65 -9.51 4.11 8.17
CA TYR A 65 -8.28 4.44 7.47
C TYR A 65 -7.04 4.37 8.37
N LYS A 66 -7.14 4.87 9.62
CA LYS A 66 -5.98 4.91 10.54
C LYS A 66 -5.52 3.52 10.91
N LEU A 67 -6.47 2.63 11.18
CA LEU A 67 -6.18 1.22 11.46
C LEU A 67 -5.61 0.52 10.24
N PHE A 68 -6.19 0.75 9.06
CA PHE A 68 -5.72 0.17 7.80
C PHE A 68 -4.26 0.50 7.50
N VAL A 69 -3.85 1.77 7.63
CA VAL A 69 -2.48 2.20 7.26
C VAL A 69 -1.47 2.09 8.41
N LYS A 70 -1.90 1.70 9.60
CA LYS A 70 -1.09 1.75 10.84
C LYS A 70 0.32 1.20 10.66
N ASP A 71 0.44 0.01 10.09
CA ASP A 71 1.68 -0.75 9.99
C ASP A 71 2.35 -0.67 8.61
N PHE A 72 1.78 0.11 7.69
CA PHE A 72 2.39 0.34 6.39
C PHE A 72 3.63 1.24 6.48
N ALA A 73 4.57 1.02 5.58
CA ALA A 73 5.69 1.91 5.35
C ALA A 73 5.21 3.30 4.93
N ARG A 74 6.05 4.29 5.16
CA ARG A 74 5.72 5.69 4.90
C ARG A 74 5.34 5.92 3.44
N GLU A 75 6.08 5.33 2.51
CA GLU A 75 5.86 5.46 1.08
C GLU A 75 4.45 5.04 0.67
N TYR A 76 3.91 4.00 1.30
CA TYR A 76 2.53 3.59 1.09
C TYR A 76 1.54 4.61 1.67
N LYS A 77 1.80 5.09 2.90
CA LYS A 77 0.94 6.09 3.57
C LYS A 77 0.87 7.40 2.79
N ASP A 78 1.98 7.81 2.17
CA ASP A 78 2.04 9.04 1.36
C ASP A 78 1.20 8.94 0.07
N THR A 79 0.97 7.72 -0.43
CA THR A 79 0.15 7.48 -1.64
C THR A 79 -1.32 7.18 -1.34
N MET A 80 -1.62 6.66 -0.14
CA MET A 80 -2.95 6.26 0.31
C MET A 80 -3.48 7.27 1.33
N ASN A 81 -4.49 8.03 0.94
CA ASN A 81 -5.17 8.98 1.82
C ASN A 81 -6.60 8.52 2.14
N PRO A 82 -7.31 9.14 3.12
CA PRO A 82 -8.67 8.75 3.48
C PRO A 82 -9.66 8.80 2.31
N GLU A 83 -9.49 9.73 1.37
CA GLU A 83 -10.36 9.90 0.20
C GLU A 83 -10.23 8.72 -0.77
N LYS A 84 -9.01 8.20 -0.96
CA LYS A 84 -8.76 7.00 -1.77
C LYS A 84 -9.14 5.73 -1.04
N PHE A 85 -9.00 5.70 0.28
CA PHE A 85 -9.29 4.54 1.10
C PHE A 85 -10.80 4.24 1.19
N ALA A 86 -11.64 5.24 1.38
CA ALA A 86 -13.08 5.04 1.57
C ALA A 86 -13.74 4.24 0.42
N PRO A 87 -13.54 4.58 -0.87
CA PRO A 87 -14.08 3.78 -1.98
C PRO A 87 -13.45 2.39 -2.09
N LEU A 88 -12.16 2.24 -1.72
CA LEU A 88 -11.48 0.94 -1.68
C LEU A 88 -12.14 0.02 -0.63
N ALA A 89 -12.36 0.52 0.60
CA ALA A 89 -13.00 -0.24 1.66
C ALA A 89 -14.44 -0.62 1.30
N ALA A 90 -15.23 0.32 0.78
CA ALA A 90 -16.60 0.06 0.34
C ALA A 90 -16.65 -0.99 -0.79
N GLY A 91 -15.78 -0.87 -1.79
CA GLY A 91 -15.67 -1.84 -2.88
C GLY A 91 -15.25 -3.23 -2.39
N PHE A 92 -14.31 -3.29 -1.45
CA PHE A 92 -13.87 -4.55 -0.84
C PHE A 92 -15.02 -5.24 -0.09
N GLN A 93 -15.77 -4.51 0.74
CA GLN A 93 -16.91 -5.02 1.50
C GLN A 93 -18.05 -5.50 0.57
N ALA A 94 -18.37 -4.70 -0.45
CA ALA A 94 -19.40 -5.05 -1.43
C ALA A 94 -19.05 -6.32 -2.22
N LYS A 95 -17.78 -6.55 -2.49
CA LYS A 95 -17.29 -7.71 -3.24
C LYS A 95 -17.15 -8.97 -2.37
N ASN A 96 -16.60 -8.83 -1.18
CA ASN A 96 -16.11 -9.97 -0.40
C ASN A 96 -16.93 -10.26 0.87
N GLY A 97 -17.69 -9.29 1.39
CA GLY A 97 -18.39 -9.44 2.68
C GLY A 97 -17.44 -9.48 3.87
N LYS A 98 -17.80 -10.24 4.91
CA LYS A 98 -17.04 -10.33 6.16
C LYS A 98 -16.08 -11.52 6.15
N LEU A 99 -14.89 -11.34 6.76
CA LEU A 99 -13.94 -12.42 6.96
C LEU A 99 -14.55 -13.53 7.85
N GLN A 100 -14.51 -14.76 7.37
CA GLN A 100 -14.95 -15.98 8.12
C GLN A 100 -13.77 -16.78 8.65
N ASN A 101 -12.76 -16.98 7.80
CA ASN A 101 -11.60 -17.80 8.12
C ASN A 101 -10.36 -17.29 7.41
N LEU A 102 -9.23 -17.43 8.07
CA LEU A 102 -7.91 -17.08 7.56
C LEU A 102 -6.96 -18.24 7.85
N LYS A 103 -6.41 -18.84 6.79
CA LYS A 103 -5.45 -19.93 6.89
C LYS A 103 -4.10 -19.48 6.34
N TYR A 104 -3.09 -19.45 7.20
CA TYR A 104 -1.70 -19.25 6.77
C TYR A 104 -1.29 -20.37 5.80
N LEU A 105 -0.58 -19.99 4.75
CA LEU A 105 -0.05 -20.92 3.75
C LEU A 105 1.46 -20.98 3.82
N ASP A 106 2.14 -19.84 3.62
CA ASP A 106 3.58 -19.83 3.53
C ASP A 106 4.16 -18.42 3.72
N CYS A 107 5.51 -18.37 3.85
CA CYS A 107 6.30 -17.16 3.83
C CYS A 107 7.41 -17.31 2.80
N LEU A 108 7.36 -16.49 1.76
CA LEU A 108 8.31 -16.50 0.65
C LEU A 108 9.39 -15.45 0.85
N ASP A 109 10.64 -15.88 0.74
CA ASP A 109 11.78 -14.96 0.74
C ASP A 109 11.94 -14.32 -0.64
N GLN A 110 11.95 -12.99 -0.68
CA GLN A 110 12.16 -12.19 -1.88
C GLN A 110 13.33 -11.20 -1.70
N GLY A 111 14.38 -11.63 -1.01
CA GLY A 111 15.55 -10.83 -0.71
C GLY A 111 15.27 -9.82 0.40
N ILE A 112 15.26 -8.52 0.07
CA ILE A 112 14.97 -7.45 1.03
C ILE A 112 13.52 -7.45 1.52
N PHE A 113 12.62 -8.11 0.80
CA PHE A 113 11.22 -8.28 1.17
C PHE A 113 10.90 -9.72 1.55
N LYS A 114 9.90 -9.88 2.38
CA LYS A 114 9.28 -11.16 2.71
C LYS A 114 7.79 -11.09 2.34
N SER A 115 7.31 -12.14 1.69
CA SER A 115 5.92 -12.21 1.23
C SER A 115 5.19 -13.27 2.04
N VAL A 116 4.30 -12.85 2.93
CA VAL A 116 3.50 -13.76 3.74
C VAL A 116 2.15 -13.97 3.07
N VAL A 117 1.71 -15.23 2.98
CA VAL A 117 0.55 -15.64 2.17
C VAL A 117 -0.46 -16.38 3.02
N TRP A 118 -1.73 -16.01 2.86
CA TRP A 118 -2.87 -16.68 3.47
C TRP A 118 -3.93 -17.00 2.44
N LYS A 119 -4.75 -17.97 2.79
CA LYS A 119 -6.02 -18.26 2.15
C LYS A 119 -7.14 -17.72 3.04
N ALA A 120 -7.92 -16.78 2.52
CA ALA A 120 -9.01 -16.14 3.24
C ALA A 120 -10.36 -16.55 2.67
N LYS A 121 -11.30 -16.87 3.56
CA LYS A 121 -12.69 -17.14 3.22
C LYS A 121 -13.55 -16.03 3.79
N PHE A 122 -14.41 -15.47 2.96
CA PHE A 122 -15.34 -14.40 3.33
C PHE A 122 -16.79 -14.88 3.28
N THR A 123 -17.71 -14.11 3.85
CA THR A 123 -19.14 -14.31 3.63
C THR A 123 -19.51 -13.87 2.22
N ARG A 124 -20.59 -14.44 1.67
CA ARG A 124 -21.17 -13.86 0.47
C ARG A 124 -21.95 -12.59 0.84
N PRO A 125 -21.73 -11.45 0.16
CA PRO A 125 -22.56 -10.25 0.34
C PRO A 125 -24.03 -10.53 -0.03
N LYS A 126 -24.97 -9.91 0.70
CA LYS A 126 -26.41 -10.09 0.46
C LYS A 126 -26.81 -9.80 -0.99
N ALA A 127 -26.27 -8.73 -1.58
CA ALA A 127 -26.55 -8.40 -2.96
C ALA A 127 -26.18 -9.50 -3.96
N GLN A 128 -25.09 -10.24 -3.70
CA GLN A 128 -24.70 -11.38 -4.51
C GLN A 128 -25.63 -12.58 -4.29
N GLU A 129 -26.10 -12.81 -3.07
CA GLU A 129 -27.10 -13.86 -2.79
C GLU A 129 -28.42 -13.58 -3.51
N GLU A 130 -28.89 -12.33 -3.46
CA GLU A 130 -30.10 -11.90 -4.14
C GLU A 130 -29.97 -12.02 -5.67
N ALA A 131 -28.81 -11.68 -6.23
CA ALA A 131 -28.55 -11.87 -7.65
C ALA A 131 -28.62 -13.36 -8.05
N LEU A 132 -28.00 -14.25 -7.27
CA LEU A 132 -28.06 -15.69 -7.51
C LEU A 132 -29.50 -16.23 -7.45
N ARG A 133 -30.30 -15.77 -6.49
CA ARG A 133 -31.72 -16.17 -6.37
C ARG A 133 -32.54 -15.68 -7.55
N ARG A 134 -32.32 -14.47 -8.04
CA ARG A 134 -32.96 -13.96 -9.27
C ARG A 134 -32.62 -14.80 -10.50
N ASP A 135 -31.40 -15.33 -10.56
CA ASP A 135 -30.95 -16.25 -11.61
C ASP A 135 -31.46 -17.70 -11.42
N GLY A 136 -32.34 -17.94 -10.45
CA GLY A 136 -32.87 -19.29 -10.15
C GLY A 136 -31.87 -20.23 -9.48
N LYS A 137 -30.76 -19.69 -8.94
CA LYS A 137 -29.71 -20.46 -8.28
C LYS A 137 -29.89 -20.43 -6.77
N ASP A 138 -29.62 -21.58 -6.11
CA ASP A 138 -29.57 -21.64 -4.65
C ASP A 138 -28.19 -21.17 -4.14
N PRO A 139 -28.10 -20.02 -3.44
CA PRO A 139 -26.82 -19.53 -2.93
C PRO A 139 -26.10 -20.50 -2.00
N ALA A 140 -26.84 -21.35 -1.27
CA ALA A 140 -26.23 -22.30 -0.34
C ALA A 140 -25.48 -23.44 -1.05
N LYS A 141 -25.81 -23.73 -2.30
CA LYS A 141 -25.16 -24.76 -3.12
C LYS A 141 -23.96 -24.27 -3.91
N ILE A 142 -23.75 -22.96 -3.96
CA ILE A 142 -22.65 -22.37 -4.69
C ILE A 142 -21.54 -22.01 -3.70
N PRO A 143 -20.33 -22.56 -3.83
CA PRO A 143 -19.24 -22.22 -2.91
C PRO A 143 -18.88 -20.75 -3.00
N VAL A 144 -18.56 -20.16 -1.85
CA VAL A 144 -17.95 -18.81 -1.81
C VAL A 144 -16.49 -18.96 -2.20
N PRO A 145 -16.00 -18.16 -3.17
CA PRO A 145 -14.60 -18.22 -3.56
C PRO A 145 -13.69 -17.84 -2.39
N GLU A 146 -12.57 -18.55 -2.31
CA GLU A 146 -11.51 -18.22 -1.36
C GLU A 146 -10.49 -17.31 -2.06
N LEU A 147 -9.98 -16.30 -1.36
CA LEU A 147 -9.00 -15.39 -1.88
C LEU A 147 -7.61 -15.74 -1.34
N LEU A 148 -6.59 -15.60 -2.16
CA LEU A 148 -5.22 -15.53 -1.70
C LEU A 148 -4.93 -14.10 -1.25
N VAL A 149 -4.55 -13.96 0.02
CA VAL A 149 -4.10 -12.68 0.58
C VAL A 149 -2.60 -12.75 0.72
N ARG A 150 -1.90 -11.78 0.15
CA ARG A 150 -0.45 -11.68 0.22
C ARG A 150 -0.06 -10.32 0.78
N LEU A 151 0.72 -10.33 1.86
CA LEU A 151 1.27 -9.15 2.51
C LEU A 151 2.78 -9.11 2.25
N LEU A 152 3.25 -8.03 1.64
CA LEU A 152 4.67 -7.78 1.40
C LEU A 152 5.24 -6.98 2.57
N LEU A 153 6.23 -7.54 3.24
CA LEU A 153 6.90 -6.94 4.39
C LEU A 153 8.35 -6.60 4.06
N GLY A 154 8.84 -5.50 4.60
CA GLY A 154 10.25 -5.11 4.55
C GLY A 154 10.71 -4.60 5.91
N ASN A 155 12.00 -4.78 6.23
CA ASN A 155 12.59 -4.24 7.45
C ASN A 155 13.09 -2.82 7.18
N VAL A 156 12.52 -1.86 7.89
CA VAL A 156 12.87 -0.44 7.80
C VAL A 156 13.52 -0.02 9.10
N ASN A 157 14.82 0.21 9.09
CA ASN A 157 15.58 0.63 10.29
C ASN A 157 15.38 -0.28 11.51
N GLY A 158 15.29 -1.59 11.31
CA GLY A 158 15.09 -2.57 12.39
C GLY A 158 13.62 -2.91 12.68
N GLU A 159 12.67 -2.21 12.09
CA GLU A 159 11.23 -2.46 12.23
C GLU A 159 10.62 -3.07 10.95
N TRP A 160 9.79 -4.09 11.09
CA TRP A 160 9.03 -4.63 9.98
C TRP A 160 7.88 -3.69 9.65
N LYS A 161 7.68 -3.42 8.34
CA LYS A 161 6.58 -2.60 7.82
C LYS A 161 5.93 -3.30 6.63
N ALA A 162 4.64 -3.07 6.45
CA ALA A 162 3.93 -3.49 5.27
C ALA A 162 4.21 -2.53 4.09
N PHE A 163 4.51 -3.08 2.92
CA PHE A 163 4.76 -2.31 1.69
C PHE A 163 3.63 -2.45 0.69
N ALA A 164 2.96 -3.60 0.69
CA ALA A 164 1.81 -3.84 -0.18
C ALA A 164 0.94 -4.96 0.38
N ILE A 165 -0.35 -4.92 0.05
CA ILE A 165 -1.28 -6.03 0.25
C ILE A 165 -1.98 -6.33 -1.07
N PHE A 166 -2.16 -7.62 -1.37
CA PHE A 166 -2.80 -8.11 -2.58
C PHE A 166 -3.90 -9.11 -2.22
N PHE A 167 -5.02 -9.01 -2.93
CA PHE A 167 -6.16 -9.92 -2.85
C PHE A 167 -6.38 -10.50 -4.26
N ASN A 168 -6.12 -11.82 -4.44
CA ASN A 168 -6.15 -12.53 -5.73
C ASN A 168 -7.15 -13.69 -5.71
#